data_fcaa2c7a452e17832b1a713bf8438757
#
_entry.id   fcaa2c7a452e17832b1a713bf8438757
#
_cell.length_a   1.000
_cell.length_b   1.000
_cell.length_c   1.000
_cell.angle_alpha   90.00
_cell.angle_beta   90.00
_cell.angle_gamma   90.00
#
_symmetry.space_group_name_H-M   'P 1'
#
loop_
_entity.id
_entity.type
_entity.pdbx_description
1 polymer ?
#
loop_
_entity_poly.entity_id
_entity_poly.type
_entity_poly.pdbx_seq_one_letter_code
_entity_poly.pdbx_strand_id
1 'polypeptide(L)'
;MIMRMYDLIMKKRNGGTLSRDEIFFMIEGYTKGNIPDYQMSAMMMAIYFNGMNEKETAALTMAMAESGDQLDLSGIQGIKVDKHSTGGVGDKTSLALTPMVSACGVKIAKMSGRGLGHTGGTIDKLESFQGFSTSLSEEAFIDQVNRIGISIIGQTKNLAPADKKLYALRDVTATVDNMSLIASSIMSKKLAAGADAIVLDVKTGSGAFMKEEADAMLLAGEMMTIGKNAGRKMMAVISDMDQPLGNAVGNALEVKEAIETLKGHGPADFTELCMTLGSCMLMVAEIAENEQQAREMMKEAVDSGKALDKLAELVEAQGGDKRMVYETDLLPKASSITPLLSEKDGYVEKIQCDEVGICSLILGGGRETKESVIDLSVGIVLTKKVGSHVKAGEPLAYIHSNEEAKRLACEERLRKAFHIGDKVKKEGAIIHQILK
;
A
#
# COMPACT_ATOMS: atom_id res chain seq x y z
N MET A 1 -31.82 -6.94 27.67
CA MET A 1 -31.93 -8.29 27.03
C MET A 1 -30.52 -8.86 26.96
N ILE A 2 -30.34 -10.14 27.33
CA ILE A 2 -29.01 -10.76 27.24
C ILE A 2 -28.74 -11.02 25.75
N MET A 3 -27.68 -10.42 25.19
CA MET A 3 -27.27 -10.70 23.81
C MET A 3 -26.60 -12.06 23.72
N ARG A 4 -26.94 -12.84 22.68
CA ARG A 4 -26.30 -14.12 22.37
C ARG A 4 -25.84 -14.14 20.92
N MET A 5 -24.63 -14.61 20.68
CA MET A 5 -24.08 -14.65 19.33
C MET A 5 -24.94 -15.46 18.34
N TYR A 6 -25.59 -16.55 18.82
CA TYR A 6 -26.52 -17.34 18.01
C TYR A 6 -27.66 -16.50 17.43
N ASP A 7 -28.25 -15.60 18.23
CA ASP A 7 -29.39 -14.77 17.81
C ASP A 7 -28.94 -13.73 16.76
N LEU A 8 -27.72 -13.18 16.91
CA LEU A 8 -27.14 -12.24 15.96
C LEU A 8 -26.84 -12.93 14.60
N ILE A 9 -26.29 -14.15 14.64
CA ILE A 9 -26.06 -14.97 13.43
C ILE A 9 -27.40 -15.22 12.72
N MET A 10 -28.43 -15.67 13.47
CA MET A 10 -29.77 -15.90 12.90
C MET A 10 -30.35 -14.65 12.27
N LYS A 11 -30.22 -13.50 12.95
CA LYS A 11 -30.66 -12.20 12.44
C LYS A 11 -29.99 -11.84 11.12
N LYS A 12 -28.65 -11.92 11.07
CA LYS A 12 -27.88 -11.56 9.88
C LYS A 12 -28.10 -12.57 8.73
N ARG A 13 -28.11 -13.86 9.04
CA ARG A 13 -28.40 -14.92 8.07
C ARG A 13 -29.73 -14.73 7.36
N ASN A 14 -30.74 -14.22 8.07
CA ASN A 14 -32.09 -13.97 7.53
C ASN A 14 -32.23 -12.58 6.89
N GLY A 15 -31.12 -11.87 6.62
CA GLY A 15 -31.12 -10.56 5.98
C GLY A 15 -31.41 -9.37 6.91
N GLY A 16 -31.43 -9.61 8.24
CA GLY A 16 -31.64 -8.54 9.22
C GLY A 16 -30.41 -7.63 9.37
N THR A 17 -30.66 -6.39 9.80
CA THR A 17 -29.61 -5.39 10.08
C THR A 17 -29.18 -5.46 11.54
N LEU A 18 -27.86 -5.53 11.78
CA LEU A 18 -27.29 -5.49 13.12
C LEU A 18 -27.23 -4.05 13.64
N SER A 19 -27.54 -3.83 14.90
CA SER A 19 -27.35 -2.55 15.55
C SER A 19 -25.86 -2.32 15.91
N ARG A 20 -25.51 -1.07 16.23
CA ARG A 20 -24.17 -0.73 16.72
C ARG A 20 -23.79 -1.58 17.94
N ASP A 21 -24.68 -1.68 18.93
CA ASP A 21 -24.42 -2.43 20.17
C ASP A 21 -24.23 -3.93 19.92
N GLU A 22 -24.99 -4.52 18.98
CA GLU A 22 -24.84 -5.92 18.58
C GLU A 22 -23.47 -6.16 17.91
N ILE A 23 -23.00 -5.24 17.06
CA ILE A 23 -21.69 -5.32 16.42
C ILE A 23 -20.57 -5.16 17.44
N PHE A 24 -20.67 -4.21 18.35
CA PHE A 24 -19.68 -4.03 19.41
C PHE A 24 -19.60 -5.25 20.34
N PHE A 25 -20.75 -5.79 20.76
CA PHE A 25 -20.80 -7.03 21.54
C PHE A 25 -20.08 -8.20 20.80
N MET A 26 -20.34 -8.36 19.52
CA MET A 26 -19.73 -9.40 18.70
C MET A 26 -18.20 -9.23 18.63
N ILE A 27 -17.71 -8.03 18.32
CA ILE A 27 -16.28 -7.76 18.13
C ILE A 27 -15.54 -7.82 19.45
N GLU A 28 -16.08 -7.23 20.51
CA GLU A 28 -15.47 -7.29 21.83
C GLU A 28 -15.42 -8.74 22.37
N GLY A 29 -16.53 -9.47 22.26
CA GLY A 29 -16.60 -10.87 22.68
C GLY A 29 -15.65 -11.77 21.93
N TYR A 30 -15.50 -11.57 20.61
CA TYR A 30 -14.55 -12.32 19.78
C TYR A 30 -13.10 -11.98 20.11
N THR A 31 -12.79 -10.70 20.29
CA THR A 31 -11.44 -10.24 20.62
C THR A 31 -10.97 -10.81 21.95
N LYS A 32 -11.85 -10.82 22.96
CA LYS A 32 -11.61 -11.38 24.30
C LYS A 32 -11.65 -12.92 24.37
N GLY A 33 -12.04 -13.61 23.29
CA GLY A 33 -12.13 -15.06 23.24
C GLY A 33 -13.42 -15.65 23.85
N ASN A 34 -14.41 -14.81 24.16
CA ASN A 34 -15.72 -15.23 24.67
C ASN A 34 -16.64 -15.77 23.57
N ILE A 35 -16.39 -15.40 22.31
CA ILE A 35 -17.08 -15.91 21.12
C ILE A 35 -16.10 -16.79 20.37
N PRO A 36 -16.41 -18.08 20.13
CA PRO A 36 -15.49 -19.00 19.46
C PRO A 36 -15.48 -18.81 17.93
N ASP A 37 -14.40 -19.25 17.30
CA ASP A 37 -14.16 -19.13 15.85
C ASP A 37 -15.30 -19.67 14.99
N TYR A 38 -15.92 -20.80 15.37
CA TYR A 38 -17.01 -21.38 14.58
C TYR A 38 -18.26 -20.48 14.54
N GLN A 39 -18.56 -19.73 15.62
CA GLN A 39 -19.66 -18.76 15.62
C GLN A 39 -19.29 -17.53 14.78
N MET A 40 -18.07 -17.06 14.90
CA MET A 40 -17.60 -15.93 14.10
C MET A 40 -17.51 -16.31 12.61
N SER A 41 -17.06 -17.49 12.25
CA SER A 41 -17.07 -17.99 10.86
C SER A 41 -18.49 -18.01 10.28
N ALA A 42 -19.49 -18.48 11.06
CA ALA A 42 -20.88 -18.46 10.63
C ALA A 42 -21.39 -17.02 10.40
N MET A 43 -21.00 -16.08 11.27
CA MET A 43 -21.35 -14.67 11.10
C MET A 43 -20.66 -14.06 9.86
N MET A 44 -19.36 -14.32 9.64
CA MET A 44 -18.65 -13.83 8.45
C MET A 44 -19.29 -14.34 7.18
N MET A 45 -19.71 -15.61 7.14
CA MET A 45 -20.43 -16.17 5.99
C MET A 45 -21.83 -15.57 5.82
N ALA A 46 -22.54 -15.27 6.94
CA ALA A 46 -23.83 -14.57 6.87
C ALA A 46 -23.67 -13.13 6.33
N ILE A 47 -22.60 -12.43 6.71
CA ILE A 47 -22.26 -11.11 6.16
C ILE A 47 -21.86 -11.25 4.68
N TYR A 48 -21.09 -12.26 4.32
CA TYR A 48 -20.65 -12.48 2.94
C TYR A 48 -21.84 -12.56 1.97
N PHE A 49 -22.89 -13.30 2.33
CA PHE A 49 -24.09 -13.46 1.47
C PHE A 49 -25.10 -12.32 1.56
N ASN A 50 -25.26 -11.68 2.70
CA ASN A 50 -26.29 -10.65 2.90
C ASN A 50 -25.75 -9.22 2.93
N GLY A 51 -24.42 -9.04 2.84
CA GLY A 51 -23.77 -7.73 2.91
C GLY A 51 -23.95 -7.04 4.27
N MET A 52 -23.44 -5.83 4.36
CA MET A 52 -23.67 -4.88 5.44
C MET A 52 -24.06 -3.54 4.83
N ASN A 53 -24.97 -2.81 5.46
CA ASN A 53 -25.25 -1.44 5.07
C ASN A 53 -24.18 -0.48 5.64
N GLU A 54 -24.19 0.78 5.21
CA GLU A 54 -23.20 1.79 5.61
C GLU A 54 -23.06 1.93 7.14
N LYS A 55 -24.20 1.87 7.89
CA LYS A 55 -24.21 1.99 9.35
C LYS A 55 -23.58 0.77 10.01
N GLU A 56 -23.86 -0.42 9.50
CA GLU A 56 -23.25 -1.67 9.97
C GLU A 56 -21.73 -1.67 9.70
N THR A 57 -21.32 -1.30 8.47
CA THR A 57 -19.90 -1.24 8.09
C THR A 57 -19.14 -0.21 8.94
N ALA A 58 -19.70 0.97 9.15
CA ALA A 58 -19.11 1.98 10.02
C ALA A 58 -18.99 1.50 11.49
N ALA A 59 -20.04 0.86 12.03
CA ALA A 59 -20.02 0.29 13.38
C ALA A 59 -18.98 -0.83 13.52
N LEU A 60 -18.87 -1.71 12.53
CA LEU A 60 -17.85 -2.77 12.50
C LEU A 60 -16.44 -2.18 12.49
N THR A 61 -16.21 -1.17 11.63
CA THR A 61 -14.93 -0.48 11.52
C THR A 61 -14.52 0.16 12.86
N MET A 62 -15.44 0.88 13.50
CA MET A 62 -15.18 1.51 14.79
C MET A 62 -14.94 0.48 15.90
N ALA A 63 -15.75 -0.58 15.98
CA ALA A 63 -15.55 -1.65 16.97
C ALA A 63 -14.18 -2.32 16.81
N MET A 64 -13.70 -2.52 15.58
CA MET A 64 -12.36 -3.05 15.33
C MET A 64 -11.26 -2.03 15.65
N ALA A 65 -11.44 -0.76 15.33
CA ALA A 65 -10.47 0.29 15.66
C ALA A 65 -10.33 0.46 17.18
N GLU A 66 -11.44 0.46 17.91
CA GLU A 66 -11.49 0.61 19.37
C GLU A 66 -11.11 -0.68 20.13
N SER A 67 -10.88 -1.80 19.45
CA SER A 67 -10.53 -3.07 20.08
C SER A 67 -9.12 -3.12 20.69
N GLY A 68 -8.25 -2.16 20.35
CA GLY A 68 -6.87 -2.07 20.80
C GLY A 68 -6.40 -0.64 20.98
N ASP A 69 -5.08 -0.45 20.84
CA ASP A 69 -4.47 0.86 21.00
C ASP A 69 -4.94 1.81 19.90
N GLN A 70 -5.18 3.05 20.29
CA GLN A 70 -5.41 4.17 19.37
C GLN A 70 -4.32 5.21 19.62
N LEU A 71 -3.70 5.71 18.55
CA LEU A 71 -2.71 6.78 18.69
C LEU A 71 -3.40 8.12 18.88
N ASP A 72 -3.00 8.83 19.92
CA ASP A 72 -3.37 10.24 20.11
C ASP A 72 -2.34 11.16 19.48
N LEU A 73 -2.64 11.60 18.27
CA LEU A 73 -1.80 12.54 17.52
C LEU A 73 -2.09 14.02 17.83
N SER A 74 -2.86 14.33 18.88
CA SER A 74 -3.20 15.72 19.28
C SER A 74 -1.97 16.56 19.63
N GLY A 75 -0.87 15.91 20.06
CA GLY A 75 0.42 16.55 20.31
C GLY A 75 1.15 17.02 19.04
N ILE A 76 0.69 16.66 17.83
CA ILE A 76 1.23 17.13 16.57
C ILE A 76 0.45 18.35 16.09
N GLN A 77 1.14 19.47 15.87
CA GLN A 77 0.52 20.69 15.35
C GLN A 77 0.18 20.60 13.87
N GLY A 78 -1.01 21.06 13.48
CA GLY A 78 -1.50 21.04 12.09
C GLY A 78 -2.23 19.76 11.74
N ILE A 79 -2.68 19.69 10.48
CA ILE A 79 -3.44 18.54 9.95
C ILE A 79 -2.48 17.40 9.61
N LYS A 80 -2.68 16.25 10.27
CA LYS A 80 -1.94 15.02 10.00
C LYS A 80 -2.60 14.26 8.85
N VAL A 81 -1.84 14.00 7.80
CA VAL A 81 -2.34 13.29 6.62
C VAL A 81 -1.67 11.93 6.50
N ASP A 82 -2.47 10.89 6.33
CA ASP A 82 -1.98 9.57 5.95
C ASP A 82 -2.40 9.22 4.53
N LYS A 83 -1.59 8.42 3.84
CA LYS A 83 -1.89 7.81 2.55
C LYS A 83 -1.99 6.31 2.72
N HIS A 84 -3.07 5.72 2.24
CA HIS A 84 -3.22 4.26 2.18
C HIS A 84 -3.27 3.79 0.73
N SER A 85 -2.56 2.71 0.42
CA SER A 85 -2.70 1.99 -0.84
C SER A 85 -3.31 0.62 -0.59
N THR A 86 -4.18 0.17 -1.49
CA THR A 86 -4.68 -1.21 -1.47
C THR A 86 -3.61 -2.23 -1.87
N GLY A 87 -2.43 -1.73 -2.27
CA GLY A 87 -1.27 -2.55 -2.62
C GLY A 87 -1.21 -2.92 -4.10
N GLY A 88 -0.01 -3.22 -4.56
CA GLY A 88 0.27 -3.62 -5.95
C GLY A 88 1.73 -3.93 -6.14
N VAL A 89 2.08 -4.32 -7.36
CA VAL A 89 3.44 -4.69 -7.76
C VAL A 89 4.26 -3.43 -8.06
N GLY A 90 5.39 -3.27 -7.40
CA GLY A 90 6.22 -2.07 -7.53
C GLY A 90 5.63 -0.83 -6.85
N ASP A 91 4.68 -0.98 -5.92
CA ASP A 91 4.11 0.17 -5.19
C ASP A 91 5.09 0.71 -4.14
N LYS A 92 5.91 1.62 -4.58
CA LYS A 92 6.86 2.41 -3.79
C LYS A 92 6.38 3.82 -3.50
N THR A 93 5.11 4.13 -3.77
CA THR A 93 4.54 5.49 -3.69
C THR A 93 4.86 6.18 -2.37
N SER A 94 4.74 5.48 -1.23
CA SER A 94 5.01 6.09 0.08
C SER A 94 6.45 6.60 0.22
N LEU A 95 7.43 5.98 -0.46
CA LEU A 95 8.86 6.35 -0.34
C LEU A 95 9.20 7.68 -1.02
N ALA A 96 8.53 8.00 -2.14
CA ALA A 96 8.73 9.26 -2.84
C ALA A 96 7.70 10.32 -2.43
N LEU A 97 6.43 9.91 -2.33
CA LEU A 97 5.32 10.81 -2.04
C LEU A 97 5.43 11.48 -0.67
N THR A 98 5.73 10.70 0.39
CA THR A 98 5.71 11.28 1.75
C THR A 98 6.82 12.32 1.98
N PRO A 99 8.06 12.16 1.47
CA PRO A 99 9.05 13.24 1.49
C PRO A 99 8.64 14.46 0.64
N MET A 100 8.07 14.26 -0.56
CA MET A 100 7.61 15.36 -1.42
C MET A 100 6.60 16.25 -0.69
N VAL A 101 5.53 15.67 -0.15
CA VAL A 101 4.46 16.44 0.51
C VAL A 101 4.91 16.99 1.85
N SER A 102 5.79 16.30 2.58
CA SER A 102 6.35 16.81 3.83
C SER A 102 7.28 17.99 3.60
N ALA A 103 8.05 18.01 2.49
CA ALA A 103 8.84 19.17 2.08
C ALA A 103 7.97 20.39 1.75
N CYS A 104 6.70 20.18 1.37
CA CYS A 104 5.69 21.23 1.18
C CYS A 104 4.95 21.62 2.48
N GLY A 105 5.30 21.03 3.63
CA GLY A 105 4.73 21.37 4.94
C GLY A 105 3.65 20.45 5.49
N VAL A 106 3.24 19.42 4.76
CA VAL A 106 2.28 18.41 5.26
C VAL A 106 2.89 17.62 6.42
N LYS A 107 2.12 17.42 7.50
CA LYS A 107 2.51 16.58 8.63
C LYS A 107 2.19 15.12 8.33
N ILE A 108 3.23 14.29 8.21
CA ILE A 108 3.12 12.86 7.89
C ILE A 108 3.42 12.04 9.13
N ALA A 109 2.36 11.56 9.77
CA ALA A 109 2.41 10.60 10.88
C ALA A 109 1.91 9.25 10.37
N LYS A 110 2.80 8.47 9.75
CA LYS A 110 2.39 7.29 8.97
C LYS A 110 2.65 5.99 9.71
N MET A 111 1.61 5.17 9.85
CA MET A 111 1.74 3.74 10.16
C MET A 111 1.63 2.91 8.89
N SER A 112 2.59 2.00 8.68
CA SER A 112 2.64 1.13 7.50
C SER A 112 2.82 -0.34 7.89
N GLY A 113 2.39 -1.23 6.99
CA GLY A 113 2.56 -2.67 7.15
C GLY A 113 3.77 -3.21 6.41
N ARG A 114 4.09 -4.47 6.69
CA ARG A 114 5.00 -5.30 5.90
C ARG A 114 4.28 -5.81 4.65
N GLY A 115 5.05 -6.27 3.67
CA GLY A 115 4.51 -6.91 2.47
C GLY A 115 3.76 -8.20 2.77
N LEU A 116 2.76 -8.48 1.95
CA LEU A 116 1.97 -9.70 2.00
C LEU A 116 2.01 -10.37 0.63
N GLY A 117 2.36 -11.66 0.59
CA GLY A 117 2.45 -12.43 -0.65
C GLY A 117 3.46 -11.82 -1.63
N HIS A 118 3.01 -11.58 -2.86
CA HIS A 118 3.83 -11.07 -3.96
C HIS A 118 3.94 -9.53 -4.00
N THR A 119 3.30 -8.82 -3.05
CA THR A 119 3.40 -7.36 -2.96
C THR A 119 4.40 -6.95 -1.89
N GLY A 120 5.36 -6.09 -2.23
CA GLY A 120 6.35 -5.58 -1.27
C GLY A 120 5.75 -4.55 -0.31
N GLY A 121 6.12 -4.61 0.98
CA GLY A 121 5.67 -3.65 2.00
C GLY A 121 6.55 -2.42 2.10
N THR A 122 5.97 -1.28 2.49
CA THR A 122 6.73 -0.04 2.72
C THR A 122 7.81 -0.23 3.79
N ILE A 123 7.51 -0.98 4.85
CA ILE A 123 8.46 -1.26 5.94
C ILE A 123 9.65 -2.07 5.42
N ASP A 124 9.39 -3.13 4.63
CA ASP A 124 10.44 -3.98 4.07
C ASP A 124 11.38 -3.18 3.15
N LYS A 125 10.84 -2.23 2.39
CA LYS A 125 11.64 -1.34 1.53
C LYS A 125 12.50 -0.38 2.34
N LEU A 126 11.96 0.24 3.39
CA LEU A 126 12.71 1.15 4.27
C LEU A 126 13.85 0.43 5.02
N GLU A 127 13.71 -0.86 5.30
CA GLU A 127 14.78 -1.69 5.88
C GLU A 127 16.00 -1.84 4.93
N SER A 128 15.88 -1.43 3.66
CA SER A 128 17.05 -1.33 2.76
C SER A 128 18.05 -0.24 3.16
N PHE A 129 17.63 0.75 3.94
CA PHE A 129 18.54 1.70 4.56
C PHE A 129 19.16 1.06 5.81
N GLN A 130 20.47 0.87 5.81
CA GLN A 130 21.16 0.24 6.92
C GLN A 130 20.92 1.01 8.23
N GLY A 131 20.46 0.30 9.27
CA GLY A 131 20.18 0.86 10.59
C GLY A 131 18.81 1.51 10.74
N PHE A 132 18.02 1.64 9.68
CA PHE A 132 16.68 2.25 9.76
C PHE A 132 15.74 1.46 10.68
N SER A 133 15.16 2.14 11.66
CA SER A 133 14.21 1.55 12.60
C SER A 133 12.79 2.04 12.34
N THR A 134 11.87 1.09 12.23
CA THR A 134 10.42 1.37 12.15
C THR A 134 9.70 1.22 13.49
N SER A 135 10.47 0.97 14.56
CA SER A 135 9.97 0.82 15.93
C SER A 135 10.33 2.05 16.73
N LEU A 136 9.41 2.98 16.86
CA LEU A 136 9.52 4.16 17.73
C LEU A 136 8.46 4.07 18.82
N SER A 137 8.73 4.66 20.01
CA SER A 137 7.69 4.95 20.98
C SER A 137 6.73 6.00 20.44
N GLU A 138 5.50 6.04 20.95
CA GLU A 138 4.52 7.05 20.54
C GLU A 138 5.05 8.48 20.75
N GLU A 139 5.71 8.73 21.86
CA GLU A 139 6.35 10.00 22.20
C GLU A 139 7.42 10.40 21.16
N ALA A 140 8.35 9.47 20.83
CA ALA A 140 9.38 9.70 19.82
C ALA A 140 8.80 9.91 18.42
N PHE A 141 7.70 9.21 18.10
CA PHE A 141 6.98 9.36 16.84
C PHE A 141 6.37 10.76 16.70
N ILE A 142 5.68 11.25 17.73
CA ILE A 142 5.08 12.59 17.78
C ILE A 142 6.17 13.67 17.71
N ASP A 143 7.22 13.55 18.53
CA ASP A 143 8.33 14.51 18.56
C ASP A 143 9.03 14.60 17.21
N GLN A 144 9.25 13.47 16.53
CA GLN A 144 9.86 13.47 15.22
C GLN A 144 8.99 14.19 14.19
N VAL A 145 7.66 13.94 14.15
CA VAL A 145 6.76 14.63 13.21
C VAL A 145 6.72 16.14 13.50
N ASN A 146 6.74 16.55 14.77
CA ASN A 146 6.81 17.97 15.11
C ASN A 146 8.13 18.61 14.62
N ARG A 147 9.26 17.93 14.78
CA ARG A 147 10.60 18.42 14.46
C ARG A 147 10.87 18.46 12.95
N ILE A 148 10.60 17.37 12.23
CA ILE A 148 10.97 17.25 10.81
C ILE A 148 9.78 17.08 9.86
N GLY A 149 8.55 17.03 10.36
CA GLY A 149 7.32 16.93 9.54
C GLY A 149 6.94 15.54 9.08
N ILE A 150 7.79 14.52 9.30
CA ILE A 150 7.57 13.16 8.79
C ILE A 150 8.09 12.09 9.75
N SER A 151 7.30 11.03 9.92
CA SER A 151 7.74 9.78 10.55
C SER A 151 6.95 8.60 9.97
N ILE A 152 7.63 7.44 9.79
CA ILE A 152 7.01 6.20 9.26
C ILE A 152 7.36 5.06 10.20
N ILE A 153 6.34 4.50 10.87
CA ILE A 153 6.51 3.38 11.79
C ILE A 153 5.75 2.14 11.34
N GLY A 154 6.17 1.00 11.87
CA GLY A 154 5.44 -0.26 11.74
C GLY A 154 4.16 -0.26 12.57
N GLN A 155 3.20 -1.10 12.21
CA GLN A 155 2.00 -1.32 13.01
C GLN A 155 2.37 -1.97 14.35
N THR A 156 1.81 -1.46 15.46
CA THR A 156 1.97 -2.09 16.77
C THR A 156 1.23 -3.42 16.83
N LYS A 157 1.65 -4.30 17.74
CA LYS A 157 1.00 -5.62 17.90
C LYS A 157 -0.45 -5.51 18.33
N ASN A 158 -0.80 -4.40 18.99
CA ASN A 158 -2.11 -4.16 19.59
C ASN A 158 -2.97 -3.15 18.80
N LEU A 159 -2.53 -2.74 17.60
CA LEU A 159 -3.35 -1.91 16.72
C LEU A 159 -4.47 -2.76 16.10
N ALA A 160 -5.73 -2.41 16.38
CA ALA A 160 -6.92 -3.10 15.89
C ALA A 160 -6.82 -4.65 15.99
N PRO A 161 -6.59 -5.24 17.18
CA PRO A 161 -6.39 -6.69 17.33
C PRO A 161 -7.59 -7.52 16.87
N ALA A 162 -8.80 -6.97 16.91
CA ALA A 162 -10.00 -7.61 16.35
C ALA A 162 -9.84 -7.84 14.84
N ASP A 163 -9.35 -6.86 14.09
CA ASP A 163 -9.10 -7.02 12.67
C ASP A 163 -8.09 -8.13 12.37
N LYS A 164 -7.01 -8.19 13.13
CA LYS A 164 -6.00 -9.25 12.98
C LYS A 164 -6.60 -10.65 13.15
N LYS A 165 -7.46 -10.84 14.17
CA LYS A 165 -8.16 -12.13 14.41
C LYS A 165 -9.16 -12.43 13.31
N LEU A 166 -9.97 -11.44 12.92
CA LEU A 166 -10.98 -11.59 11.88
C LEU A 166 -10.34 -11.90 10.53
N TYR A 167 -9.27 -11.19 10.16
CA TYR A 167 -8.58 -11.44 8.91
C TYR A 167 -8.00 -12.84 8.83
N ALA A 168 -7.33 -13.29 9.90
CA ALA A 168 -6.79 -14.64 9.97
C ALA A 168 -7.89 -15.74 9.86
N LEU A 169 -9.09 -15.47 10.38
CA LEU A 169 -10.23 -16.37 10.24
C LEU A 169 -10.78 -16.35 8.81
N ARG A 170 -10.92 -15.15 8.21
CA ARG A 170 -11.43 -14.97 6.84
C ARG A 170 -10.54 -15.64 5.81
N ASP A 171 -9.23 -15.59 6.01
CA ASP A 171 -8.21 -16.15 5.10
C ASP A 171 -8.39 -17.67 4.91
N VAL A 172 -8.91 -18.39 5.91
CA VAL A 172 -9.12 -19.85 5.88
C VAL A 172 -10.59 -20.27 5.77
N THR A 173 -11.52 -19.31 5.67
CA THR A 173 -12.98 -19.58 5.59
C THR A 173 -13.64 -19.05 4.32
N ALA A 174 -12.85 -18.65 3.32
CA ALA A 174 -13.32 -18.10 2.04
C ALA A 174 -14.30 -16.92 2.19
N THR A 175 -13.97 -15.97 3.09
CA THR A 175 -14.77 -14.77 3.35
C THR A 175 -13.95 -13.47 3.23
N VAL A 176 -12.78 -13.53 2.56
CA VAL A 176 -11.91 -12.36 2.38
C VAL A 176 -12.53 -11.33 1.43
N ASP A 177 -13.10 -11.79 0.32
CA ASP A 177 -13.54 -10.99 -0.83
C ASP A 177 -14.94 -10.38 -0.68
N ASN A 178 -15.30 -9.97 0.54
CA ASN A 178 -16.51 -9.19 0.80
C ASN A 178 -16.16 -7.70 0.98
N MET A 179 -16.84 -6.82 0.25
CA MET A 179 -16.52 -5.39 0.16
C MET A 179 -16.51 -4.70 1.52
N SER A 180 -17.58 -4.85 2.31
CA SER A 180 -17.68 -4.23 3.63
C SER A 180 -16.63 -4.73 4.62
N LEU A 181 -16.29 -6.03 4.55
CA LEU A 181 -15.23 -6.63 5.40
C LEU A 181 -13.84 -6.14 4.99
N ILE A 182 -13.59 -5.92 3.69
CA ILE A 182 -12.33 -5.36 3.19
C ILE A 182 -12.19 -3.90 3.63
N ALA A 183 -13.23 -3.08 3.38
CA ALA A 183 -13.24 -1.67 3.74
C ALA A 183 -13.05 -1.47 5.25
N SER A 184 -13.77 -2.25 6.07
CA SER A 184 -13.65 -2.20 7.53
C SER A 184 -12.27 -2.60 8.02
N SER A 185 -11.66 -3.66 7.43
CA SER A 185 -10.31 -4.11 7.78
C SER A 185 -9.27 -3.02 7.51
N ILE A 186 -9.34 -2.34 6.37
CA ILE A 186 -8.43 -1.26 6.00
C ILE A 186 -8.64 -0.06 6.92
N MET A 187 -9.88 0.41 7.01
CA MET A 187 -10.20 1.67 7.68
C MET A 187 -10.07 1.60 9.19
N SER A 188 -10.30 0.45 9.84
CA SER A 188 -10.10 0.29 11.27
C SER A 188 -8.66 0.62 11.70
N LYS A 189 -7.66 0.16 10.95
CA LYS A 189 -6.25 0.46 11.21
C LYS A 189 -5.92 1.93 10.94
N LYS A 190 -6.54 2.54 9.91
CA LYS A 190 -6.32 3.95 9.58
C LYS A 190 -6.94 4.90 10.59
N LEU A 191 -8.12 4.56 11.10
CA LEU A 191 -8.77 5.33 12.17
C LEU A 191 -8.00 5.19 13.50
N ALA A 192 -7.57 3.98 13.85
CA ALA A 192 -6.76 3.74 15.06
C ALA A 192 -5.38 4.44 15.00
N ALA A 193 -4.82 4.67 13.81
CA ALA A 193 -3.59 5.42 13.63
C ALA A 193 -3.72 6.95 13.83
N GLY A 194 -4.93 7.49 13.97
CA GLY A 194 -5.20 8.84 14.47
C GLY A 194 -5.10 9.99 13.47
N ALA A 195 -4.81 9.76 12.17
CA ALA A 195 -4.69 10.84 11.19
C ALA A 195 -6.00 11.64 11.02
N ASP A 196 -5.90 12.97 10.81
CA ASP A 196 -7.04 13.87 10.59
C ASP A 196 -7.59 13.76 9.16
N ALA A 197 -6.73 13.43 8.21
CA ALA A 197 -7.08 13.28 6.81
C ALA A 197 -6.44 12.03 6.21
N ILE A 198 -7.15 11.39 5.27
CA ILE A 198 -6.68 10.15 4.64
C ILE A 198 -6.87 10.27 3.13
N VAL A 199 -5.80 10.04 2.37
CA VAL A 199 -5.84 9.89 0.92
C VAL A 199 -5.70 8.41 0.58
N LEU A 200 -6.69 7.87 -0.12
CA LEU A 200 -6.73 6.49 -0.56
C LEU A 200 -6.18 6.36 -1.99
N ASP A 201 -5.32 5.39 -2.19
CA ASP A 201 -4.82 4.94 -3.49
C ASP A 201 -5.39 3.55 -3.73
N VAL A 202 -6.52 3.48 -4.42
CA VAL A 202 -7.25 2.24 -4.68
C VAL A 202 -6.86 1.73 -6.06
N LYS A 203 -6.10 0.65 -6.07
CA LYS A 203 -5.56 0.10 -7.30
C LYS A 203 -6.51 -0.88 -7.97
N THR A 204 -6.56 -0.85 -9.30
CA THR A 204 -7.33 -1.76 -10.13
C THR A 204 -6.44 -2.38 -11.22
N GLY A 205 -6.72 -3.61 -11.61
CA GLY A 205 -6.00 -4.33 -12.66
C GLY A 205 -5.36 -5.63 -12.21
N SER A 206 -4.60 -6.27 -13.10
CA SER A 206 -4.07 -7.62 -12.90
C SER A 206 -3.12 -7.75 -11.70
N GLY A 207 -2.39 -6.70 -11.35
CA GLY A 207 -1.49 -6.67 -10.20
C GLY A 207 -2.11 -6.15 -8.90
N ALA A 208 -3.40 -5.76 -8.94
CA ALA A 208 -4.14 -5.25 -7.78
C ALA A 208 -5.02 -6.33 -7.14
N PHE A 209 -5.54 -6.02 -5.94
CA PHE A 209 -6.57 -6.84 -5.29
C PHE A 209 -7.91 -6.70 -6.02
N MET A 210 -8.32 -5.47 -6.38
CA MET A 210 -9.50 -5.22 -7.23
C MET A 210 -9.11 -5.40 -8.70
N LYS A 211 -9.72 -6.36 -9.37
CA LYS A 211 -9.40 -6.66 -10.78
C LYS A 211 -10.14 -5.72 -11.74
N GLU A 212 -11.34 -5.28 -11.36
CA GLU A 212 -12.21 -4.43 -12.16
C GLU A 212 -12.29 -3.02 -11.56
N GLU A 213 -12.31 -2.01 -12.43
CA GLU A 213 -12.41 -0.60 -12.02
C GLU A 213 -13.70 -0.31 -11.22
N ALA A 214 -14.80 -0.95 -11.59
CA ALA A 214 -16.08 -0.80 -10.88
C ALA A 214 -15.99 -1.24 -9.41
N ASP A 215 -15.30 -2.34 -9.13
CA ASP A 215 -15.10 -2.84 -7.76
C ASP A 215 -14.16 -1.92 -6.96
N ALA A 216 -13.12 -1.38 -7.62
CA ALA A 216 -12.23 -0.40 -6.99
C ALA A 216 -12.98 0.89 -6.62
N MET A 217 -13.89 1.34 -7.49
CA MET A 217 -14.77 2.49 -7.24
C MET A 217 -15.71 2.25 -6.05
N LEU A 218 -16.32 1.08 -5.97
CA LEU A 218 -17.19 0.71 -4.85
C LEU A 218 -16.41 0.67 -3.53
N LEU A 219 -15.23 0.05 -3.53
CA LEU A 219 -14.36 0.00 -2.34
C LEU A 219 -13.94 1.40 -1.90
N ALA A 220 -13.52 2.25 -2.83
CA ALA A 220 -13.15 3.63 -2.53
C ALA A 220 -14.30 4.41 -1.92
N GLY A 221 -15.50 4.30 -2.49
CA GLY A 221 -16.71 4.94 -1.98
C GLY A 221 -17.06 4.50 -0.57
N GLU A 222 -16.99 3.20 -0.28
CA GLU A 222 -17.27 2.65 1.05
C GLU A 222 -16.24 3.13 2.08
N MET A 223 -14.94 3.07 1.76
CA MET A 223 -13.88 3.57 2.63
C MET A 223 -13.98 5.08 2.88
N MET A 224 -14.32 5.88 1.85
CA MET A 224 -14.55 7.32 2.01
C MET A 224 -15.72 7.62 2.94
N THR A 225 -16.83 6.89 2.79
CA THR A 225 -18.02 7.01 3.66
C THR A 225 -17.67 6.68 5.11
N ILE A 226 -16.92 5.61 5.36
CA ILE A 226 -16.43 5.25 6.70
C ILE A 226 -15.58 6.39 7.29
N GLY A 227 -14.61 6.89 6.54
CA GLY A 227 -13.71 7.95 7.01
C GLY A 227 -14.44 9.26 7.30
N LYS A 228 -15.34 9.70 6.40
CA LYS A 228 -16.18 10.89 6.58
C LYS A 228 -17.09 10.76 7.83
N ASN A 229 -17.73 9.59 8.02
CA ASN A 229 -18.55 9.32 9.20
C ASN A 229 -17.73 9.32 10.51
N ALA A 230 -16.43 9.01 10.46
CA ALA A 230 -15.50 9.14 11.58
C ALA A 230 -14.87 10.54 11.71
N GLY A 231 -15.39 11.54 10.98
CA GLY A 231 -14.93 12.94 11.04
C GLY A 231 -13.56 13.19 10.35
N ARG A 232 -13.14 12.30 9.45
CA ARG A 232 -11.86 12.45 8.71
C ARG A 232 -12.11 13.13 7.37
N LYS A 233 -11.15 13.97 6.95
CA LYS A 233 -11.12 14.49 5.57
C LYS A 233 -10.66 13.37 4.64
N MET A 234 -11.37 13.13 3.55
CA MET A 234 -11.12 12.00 2.66
C MET A 234 -10.99 12.43 1.21
N MET A 235 -10.02 11.86 0.52
CA MET A 235 -9.97 11.82 -0.95
C MET A 235 -9.53 10.42 -1.37
N ALA A 236 -9.92 9.99 -2.58
CA ALA A 236 -9.46 8.73 -3.14
C ALA A 236 -9.05 8.89 -4.61
N VAL A 237 -8.05 8.13 -5.01
CA VAL A 237 -7.57 8.02 -6.39
C VAL A 237 -7.70 6.56 -6.80
N ILE A 238 -8.38 6.30 -7.91
CA ILE A 238 -8.40 5.00 -8.56
C ILE A 238 -7.23 4.98 -9.54
N SER A 239 -6.29 4.06 -9.33
CA SER A 239 -5.06 3.97 -10.12
C SER A 239 -4.87 2.61 -10.78
N ASP A 240 -4.22 2.61 -11.96
CA ASP A 240 -3.94 1.41 -12.73
C ASP A 240 -2.86 0.53 -12.11
N MET A 241 -3.03 -0.78 -12.22
CA MET A 241 -2.06 -1.81 -11.83
C MET A 241 -2.06 -2.99 -12.83
N ASP A 242 -2.38 -2.74 -14.10
CA ASP A 242 -2.30 -3.77 -15.16
C ASP A 242 -0.87 -4.07 -15.60
N GLN A 243 0.07 -3.22 -15.20
CA GLN A 243 1.51 -3.45 -15.27
C GLN A 243 2.18 -2.93 -14.00
N PRO A 244 3.41 -3.39 -13.65
CA PRO A 244 4.12 -2.90 -12.49
C PRO A 244 4.27 -1.37 -12.50
N LEU A 245 4.07 -0.73 -11.33
CA LEU A 245 4.22 0.70 -11.18
C LEU A 245 5.70 1.10 -11.23
N GLY A 246 6.04 2.00 -12.12
CA GLY A 246 7.43 2.29 -12.45
C GLY A 246 8.11 1.09 -13.10
N ASN A 247 9.42 0.99 -12.98
CA ASN A 247 10.24 -0.04 -13.61
C ASN A 247 10.76 -1.08 -12.60
N ALA A 248 11.01 -0.69 -11.38
CA ALA A 248 11.63 -1.53 -10.36
C ALA A 248 10.59 -2.31 -9.53
N VAL A 249 10.85 -3.60 -9.32
CA VAL A 249 10.09 -4.51 -8.45
C VAL A 249 11.09 -5.27 -7.58
N GLY A 250 11.13 -4.95 -6.29
CA GLY A 250 12.10 -5.48 -5.32
C GLY A 250 12.53 -4.38 -4.34
N ASN A 251 12.89 -4.73 -3.09
CA ASN A 251 12.98 -3.76 -1.99
C ASN A 251 13.97 -2.61 -2.25
N ALA A 252 15.27 -2.88 -2.33
CA ALA A 252 16.28 -1.85 -2.56
C ALA A 252 16.19 -1.22 -3.96
N LEU A 253 15.74 -2.00 -4.96
CA LEU A 253 15.55 -1.49 -6.31
C LEU A 253 14.43 -0.45 -6.36
N GLU A 254 13.33 -0.68 -5.63
CA GLU A 254 12.23 0.27 -5.51
C GLU A 254 12.62 1.51 -4.70
N VAL A 255 13.45 1.35 -3.65
CA VAL A 255 14.05 2.50 -2.93
C VAL A 255 14.88 3.35 -3.88
N LYS A 256 15.74 2.72 -4.68
CA LYS A 256 16.55 3.43 -5.67
C LYS A 256 15.69 4.21 -6.67
N GLU A 257 14.65 3.60 -7.20
CA GLU A 257 13.74 4.27 -8.14
C GLU A 257 12.95 5.42 -7.47
N ALA A 258 12.54 5.27 -6.20
CA ALA A 258 11.93 6.36 -5.43
C ALA A 258 12.90 7.53 -5.25
N ILE A 259 14.17 7.27 -4.96
CA ILE A 259 15.23 8.28 -4.86
C ILE A 259 15.43 9.00 -6.20
N GLU A 260 15.51 8.26 -7.31
CA GLU A 260 15.64 8.86 -8.65
C GLU A 260 14.41 9.73 -8.99
N THR A 261 13.22 9.34 -8.53
CA THR A 261 12.01 10.16 -8.68
C THR A 261 12.10 11.46 -7.87
N LEU A 262 12.64 11.41 -6.66
CA LEU A 262 12.89 12.61 -5.84
C LEU A 262 13.99 13.53 -6.43
N LYS A 263 14.84 13.01 -7.33
CA LYS A 263 15.81 13.77 -8.13
C LYS A 263 15.23 14.31 -9.44
N GLY A 264 13.94 14.02 -9.75
CA GLY A 264 13.30 14.41 -10.99
C GLY A 264 13.51 13.46 -12.18
N HIS A 265 14.10 12.28 -11.94
CA HIS A 265 14.43 11.30 -12.99
C HIS A 265 13.58 10.02 -12.90
N GLY A 266 12.42 10.08 -12.26
CA GLY A 266 11.53 8.93 -12.09
C GLY A 266 10.78 8.52 -13.35
N PRO A 267 10.27 7.27 -13.40
CA PRO A 267 9.35 6.83 -14.45
C PRO A 267 8.09 7.70 -14.50
N ALA A 268 7.58 7.93 -15.71
CA ALA A 268 6.47 8.87 -15.93
C ALA A 268 5.18 8.45 -15.19
N ASP A 269 4.81 7.17 -15.24
CA ASP A 269 3.64 6.61 -14.57
C ASP A 269 3.74 6.76 -13.04
N PHE A 270 4.88 6.41 -12.48
CA PHE A 270 5.12 6.53 -11.04
C PHE A 270 5.16 8.00 -10.57
N THR A 271 5.81 8.87 -11.34
CA THR A 271 5.86 10.31 -11.07
C THR A 271 4.46 10.92 -11.10
N GLU A 272 3.65 10.60 -12.13
CA GLU A 272 2.28 11.10 -12.25
C GLU A 272 1.39 10.66 -11.08
N LEU A 273 1.49 9.39 -10.67
CA LEU A 273 0.75 8.91 -9.51
C LEU A 273 1.16 9.64 -8.23
N CYS A 274 2.47 9.86 -8.01
CA CYS A 274 2.95 10.62 -6.86
C CYS A 274 2.44 12.07 -6.89
N MET A 275 2.47 12.72 -8.05
CA MET A 275 1.97 14.10 -8.21
C MET A 275 0.47 14.19 -7.94
N THR A 276 -0.32 13.24 -8.42
CA THR A 276 -1.78 13.20 -8.21
C THR A 276 -2.14 12.95 -6.75
N LEU A 277 -1.56 11.91 -6.13
CA LEU A 277 -1.79 11.61 -4.71
C LEU A 277 -1.31 12.73 -3.80
N GLY A 278 -0.15 13.31 -4.09
CA GLY A 278 0.40 14.42 -3.33
C GLY A 278 -0.44 15.69 -3.43
N SER A 279 -1.01 15.97 -4.61
CA SER A 279 -1.96 17.07 -4.76
C SER A 279 -3.19 16.86 -3.87
N CYS A 280 -3.75 15.65 -3.83
CA CYS A 280 -4.82 15.32 -2.91
C CYS A 280 -4.40 15.52 -1.45
N MET A 281 -3.18 15.11 -1.07
CA MET A 281 -2.68 15.26 0.31
C MET A 281 -2.50 16.72 0.70
N LEU A 282 -1.97 17.56 -0.20
CA LEU A 282 -1.82 19.01 0.04
C LEU A 282 -3.17 19.72 0.17
N MET A 283 -4.15 19.32 -0.64
CA MET A 283 -5.51 19.87 -0.57
C MET A 283 -6.25 19.47 0.71
N VAL A 284 -6.21 18.20 1.14
CA VAL A 284 -6.87 17.79 2.41
C VAL A 284 -6.15 18.34 3.63
N ALA A 285 -4.86 18.68 3.52
CA ALA A 285 -4.07 19.36 4.54
C ALA A 285 -4.32 20.89 4.57
N GLU A 286 -5.13 21.43 3.66
CA GLU A 286 -5.40 22.87 3.50
C GLU A 286 -4.13 23.72 3.24
N ILE A 287 -3.11 23.11 2.61
CA ILE A 287 -1.86 23.77 2.23
C ILE A 287 -1.94 24.29 0.79
N ALA A 288 -2.71 23.61 -0.09
CA ALA A 288 -2.99 24.04 -1.44
C ALA A 288 -4.49 24.16 -1.66
N GLU A 289 -4.90 25.20 -2.38
CA GLU A 289 -6.31 25.47 -2.71
C GLU A 289 -6.83 24.58 -3.85
N ASN A 290 -5.94 24.17 -4.73
CA ASN A 290 -6.28 23.39 -5.92
C ASN A 290 -5.11 22.50 -6.37
N GLU A 291 -5.39 21.61 -7.31
CA GLU A 291 -4.42 20.65 -7.84
C GLU A 291 -3.23 21.32 -8.52
N GLN A 292 -3.45 22.41 -9.29
CA GLN A 292 -2.38 23.09 -10.00
C GLN A 292 -1.36 23.65 -9.00
N GLN A 293 -1.81 24.38 -8.00
CA GLN A 293 -0.94 24.94 -6.95
C GLN A 293 -0.18 23.80 -6.22
N ALA A 294 -0.87 22.72 -5.88
CA ALA A 294 -0.24 21.57 -5.22
C ALA A 294 0.87 20.95 -6.07
N ARG A 295 0.64 20.78 -7.38
CA ARG A 295 1.63 20.25 -8.32
C ARG A 295 2.84 21.18 -8.47
N GLU A 296 2.62 22.49 -8.54
CA GLU A 296 3.69 23.47 -8.60
C GLU A 296 4.58 23.44 -7.34
N MET A 297 3.98 23.37 -6.15
CA MET A 297 4.71 23.25 -4.88
C MET A 297 5.56 21.99 -4.82
N MET A 298 5.00 20.84 -5.21
CA MET A 298 5.75 19.57 -5.20
C MET A 298 6.85 19.56 -6.25
N LYS A 299 6.59 20.12 -7.43
CA LYS A 299 7.62 20.27 -8.46
C LYS A 299 8.79 21.12 -7.97
N GLU A 300 8.50 22.24 -7.31
CA GLU A 300 9.55 23.09 -6.70
C GLU A 300 10.33 22.32 -5.61
N ALA A 301 9.66 21.52 -4.79
CA ALA A 301 10.30 20.71 -3.76
C ALA A 301 11.25 19.65 -4.35
N VAL A 302 10.90 19.07 -5.51
CA VAL A 302 11.77 18.14 -6.25
C VAL A 302 12.91 18.89 -6.92
N ASP A 303 12.62 19.91 -7.71
CA ASP A 303 13.62 20.67 -8.49
C ASP A 303 14.67 21.34 -7.61
N SER A 304 14.29 21.78 -6.40
CA SER A 304 15.22 22.39 -5.42
C SER A 304 15.99 21.38 -4.57
N GLY A 305 15.69 20.07 -4.68
CA GLY A 305 16.29 19.00 -3.86
C GLY A 305 15.70 18.86 -2.46
N LYS A 306 14.77 19.73 -2.02
CA LYS A 306 14.15 19.67 -0.68
C LYS A 306 13.43 18.35 -0.42
N ALA A 307 12.81 17.77 -1.43
CA ALA A 307 12.12 16.47 -1.29
C ALA A 307 13.12 15.32 -1.04
N LEU A 308 14.28 15.33 -1.69
CA LEU A 308 15.36 14.37 -1.46
C LEU A 308 15.97 14.54 -0.07
N ASP A 309 16.24 15.80 0.33
CA ASP A 309 16.77 16.11 1.66
C ASP A 309 15.78 15.69 2.76
N LYS A 310 14.46 15.80 2.52
CA LYS A 310 13.43 15.34 3.44
C LYS A 310 13.44 13.81 3.62
N LEU A 311 13.73 13.04 2.58
CA LEU A 311 13.96 11.60 2.71
C LEU A 311 15.23 11.33 3.54
N ALA A 312 16.31 12.08 3.33
CA ALA A 312 17.54 11.94 4.11
C ALA A 312 17.33 12.27 5.60
N GLU A 313 16.55 13.33 5.90
CA GLU A 313 16.16 13.67 7.27
C GLU A 313 15.34 12.52 7.92
N LEU A 314 14.38 11.93 7.20
CA LEU A 314 13.61 10.80 7.69
C LEU A 314 14.52 9.60 7.99
N VAL A 315 15.42 9.27 7.07
CA VAL A 315 16.34 8.12 7.21
C VAL A 315 17.24 8.33 8.43
N GLU A 316 17.86 9.50 8.58
CA GLU A 316 18.71 9.83 9.73
C GLU A 316 17.95 9.84 11.05
N ALA A 317 16.76 10.45 11.09
CA ALA A 317 15.94 10.55 12.30
C ALA A 317 15.49 9.18 12.83
N GLN A 318 15.38 8.18 11.95
CA GLN A 318 15.03 6.80 12.31
C GLN A 318 16.25 5.87 12.35
N GLY A 319 17.47 6.42 12.50
CA GLY A 319 18.71 5.68 12.74
C GLY A 319 19.37 5.09 11.50
N GLY A 320 18.83 5.36 10.30
CA GLY A 320 19.40 4.88 9.05
C GLY A 320 20.60 5.71 8.57
N ASP A 321 21.40 5.14 7.69
CA ASP A 321 22.50 5.83 7.04
C ASP A 321 21.99 6.74 5.91
N LYS A 322 21.85 8.04 6.18
CA LYS A 322 21.38 9.02 5.20
C LYS A 322 22.23 9.15 3.93
N ARG A 323 23.51 8.70 3.96
CA ARG A 323 24.38 8.73 2.77
C ARG A 323 23.79 7.86 1.67
N MET A 324 23.09 6.79 2.01
CA MET A 324 22.43 5.88 1.05
C MET A 324 21.36 6.58 0.21
N VAL A 325 20.84 7.74 0.66
CA VAL A 325 19.89 8.55 -0.11
C VAL A 325 20.59 9.31 -1.24
N TYR A 326 21.79 9.78 -1.01
CA TYR A 326 22.56 10.52 -2.01
C TYR A 326 23.43 9.59 -2.88
N GLU A 327 23.97 8.54 -2.27
CA GLU A 327 24.85 7.53 -2.85
C GLU A 327 24.12 6.18 -2.93
N THR A 328 23.22 6.04 -3.91
CA THR A 328 22.38 4.82 -4.06
C THR A 328 23.17 3.55 -4.27
N ASP A 329 24.46 3.68 -4.56
CA ASP A 329 25.39 2.55 -4.66
C ASP A 329 25.69 1.86 -3.32
N LEU A 330 25.37 2.51 -2.21
CA LEU A 330 25.46 1.93 -0.85
C LEU A 330 24.23 1.05 -0.51
N LEU A 331 23.15 1.12 -1.26
CA LEU A 331 21.99 0.24 -1.07
C LEU A 331 22.33 -1.22 -1.36
N PRO A 332 21.63 -2.19 -0.77
CA PRO A 332 21.84 -3.61 -1.05
C PRO A 332 21.80 -3.92 -2.56
N LYS A 333 22.80 -4.69 -3.04
CA LYS A 333 22.94 -5.08 -4.45
C LYS A 333 23.03 -6.58 -4.58
N ALA A 334 22.35 -7.13 -5.59
CA ALA A 334 22.51 -8.53 -5.96
C ALA A 334 23.88 -8.78 -6.60
N SER A 335 24.39 -9.99 -6.42
CA SER A 335 25.68 -10.42 -6.96
C SER A 335 25.65 -10.65 -8.48
N SER A 336 24.45 -10.88 -9.04
CA SER A 336 24.25 -11.14 -10.48
C SER A 336 23.11 -10.30 -11.02
N ILE A 337 23.33 -9.74 -12.22
CA ILE A 337 22.32 -9.00 -12.98
C ILE A 337 22.27 -9.62 -14.38
N THR A 338 21.15 -10.27 -14.73
CA THR A 338 21.00 -11.01 -15.97
C THR A 338 19.87 -10.41 -16.80
N PRO A 339 20.08 -10.11 -18.09
CA PRO A 339 19.00 -9.61 -18.96
C PRO A 339 18.03 -10.74 -19.34
N LEU A 340 16.74 -10.47 -19.30
CA LEU A 340 15.72 -11.24 -19.98
C LEU A 340 15.57 -10.68 -21.39
N LEU A 341 15.99 -11.42 -22.40
CA LEU A 341 15.95 -10.98 -23.80
C LEU A 341 14.64 -11.35 -24.47
N SER A 342 14.15 -10.48 -25.36
CA SER A 342 13.04 -10.80 -26.26
C SER A 342 13.44 -11.87 -27.28
N GLU A 343 12.55 -12.82 -27.52
CA GLU A 343 12.77 -13.88 -28.52
C GLU A 343 12.32 -13.48 -29.93
N LYS A 344 11.56 -12.38 -30.05
CA LYS A 344 10.99 -11.91 -31.31
C LYS A 344 10.83 -10.39 -31.36
N ASP A 345 10.69 -9.86 -32.55
CA ASP A 345 10.31 -8.49 -32.78
C ASP A 345 8.82 -8.29 -32.49
N GLY A 346 8.41 -7.09 -32.11
CA GLY A 346 7.01 -6.75 -31.91
C GLY A 346 6.80 -5.64 -30.88
N TYR A 347 5.59 -5.56 -30.37
CA TYR A 347 5.21 -4.63 -29.32
C TYR A 347 4.85 -5.41 -28.05
N VAL A 348 5.19 -4.87 -26.90
CA VAL A 348 4.70 -5.41 -25.61
C VAL A 348 3.20 -5.10 -25.53
N GLU A 349 2.37 -6.11 -25.73
CA GLU A 349 0.91 -5.98 -25.72
C GLU A 349 0.33 -6.08 -24.30
N LYS A 350 1.00 -6.86 -23.43
CA LYS A 350 0.58 -7.08 -22.03
C LYS A 350 1.79 -7.52 -21.19
N ILE A 351 1.79 -7.10 -19.95
CA ILE A 351 2.64 -7.64 -18.87
C ILE A 351 1.70 -8.18 -17.80
N GLN A 352 1.80 -9.47 -17.47
CA GLN A 352 1.03 -10.04 -16.36
C GLN A 352 1.65 -9.53 -15.04
N CYS A 353 1.03 -8.51 -14.48
CA CYS A 353 1.61 -7.73 -13.39
C CYS A 353 1.84 -8.57 -12.12
N ASP A 354 0.87 -9.38 -11.73
CA ASP A 354 0.95 -10.31 -10.59
C ASP A 354 2.10 -11.32 -10.76
N GLU A 355 2.33 -11.80 -11.98
CA GLU A 355 3.44 -12.72 -12.29
C GLU A 355 4.81 -12.06 -12.06
N VAL A 356 4.96 -10.78 -12.38
CA VAL A 356 6.19 -10.04 -12.09
C VAL A 356 6.41 -9.93 -10.57
N GLY A 357 5.34 -9.70 -9.80
CA GLY A 357 5.40 -9.71 -8.34
C GLY A 357 5.83 -11.09 -7.78
N ILE A 358 5.25 -12.17 -8.32
CA ILE A 358 5.62 -13.55 -7.95
C ILE A 358 7.07 -13.84 -8.31
N CYS A 359 7.57 -13.34 -9.43
CA CYS A 359 8.98 -13.47 -9.79
C CYS A 359 9.90 -12.81 -8.74
N SER A 360 9.56 -11.64 -8.24
CA SER A 360 10.30 -11.01 -7.14
C SER A 360 10.27 -11.87 -5.86
N LEU A 361 9.13 -12.49 -5.55
CA LEU A 361 8.99 -13.43 -4.42
C LEU A 361 9.91 -14.66 -4.58
N ILE A 362 9.93 -15.28 -5.77
CA ILE A 362 10.79 -16.43 -6.11
C ILE A 362 12.27 -16.10 -5.90
N LEU A 363 12.69 -14.89 -6.26
CA LEU A 363 14.06 -14.41 -6.04
C LEU A 363 14.41 -14.26 -4.56
N GLY A 364 13.43 -14.18 -3.68
CA GLY A 364 13.59 -13.97 -2.24
C GLY A 364 13.25 -12.54 -1.80
N GLY A 365 12.71 -11.69 -2.68
CA GLY A 365 12.33 -10.30 -2.38
C GLY A 365 11.04 -10.15 -1.55
N GLY A 366 10.34 -11.24 -1.26
CA GLY A 366 9.12 -11.28 -0.46
C GLY A 366 9.09 -12.45 0.53
N ARG A 367 7.96 -12.63 1.23
CA ARG A 367 7.77 -13.72 2.21
C ARG A 367 6.83 -14.79 1.68
N GLU A 368 7.29 -16.03 1.61
CA GLU A 368 6.45 -17.21 1.40
C GLU A 368 5.83 -17.69 2.72
N THR A 369 6.55 -17.53 3.82
CA THR A 369 6.12 -17.87 5.18
C THR A 369 6.43 -16.73 6.14
N LYS A 370 5.90 -16.77 7.37
CA LYS A 370 6.19 -15.76 8.41
C LYS A 370 7.66 -15.74 8.83
N GLU A 371 8.33 -16.86 8.69
CA GLU A 371 9.72 -17.07 9.06
C GLU A 371 10.71 -16.71 7.93
N SER A 372 10.20 -16.46 6.72
CA SER A 372 11.05 -16.12 5.57
C SER A 372 11.86 -14.85 5.82
N VAL A 373 13.16 -14.94 5.59
CA VAL A 373 14.07 -13.78 5.57
C VAL A 373 14.06 -13.18 4.17
N ILE A 374 13.77 -11.90 4.08
CA ILE A 374 13.75 -11.18 2.80
C ILE A 374 15.16 -10.82 2.39
N ASP A 375 15.50 -11.13 1.14
CA ASP A 375 16.69 -10.59 0.48
C ASP A 375 16.35 -9.23 -0.15
N LEU A 376 16.85 -8.17 0.47
CA LEU A 376 16.55 -6.80 0.06
C LEU A 376 17.20 -6.40 -1.27
N SER A 377 18.21 -7.16 -1.73
CA SER A 377 19.03 -6.85 -2.91
C SER A 377 18.46 -7.36 -4.24
N VAL A 378 17.56 -8.34 -4.18
CA VAL A 378 17.00 -9.02 -5.35
C VAL A 378 15.76 -8.36 -5.91
N GLY A 379 15.45 -8.67 -7.16
CA GLY A 379 14.24 -8.17 -7.82
C GLY A 379 14.39 -8.07 -9.33
N ILE A 380 13.54 -7.27 -9.94
CA ILE A 380 13.41 -7.11 -11.38
C ILE A 380 13.38 -5.61 -11.71
N VAL A 381 14.07 -5.22 -12.78
CA VAL A 381 14.00 -3.89 -13.36
C VAL A 381 13.53 -4.01 -14.80
N LEU A 382 12.33 -3.54 -15.09
CA LEU A 382 11.74 -3.53 -16.43
C LEU A 382 12.45 -2.49 -17.31
N THR A 383 12.71 -2.82 -18.55
CA THR A 383 13.21 -1.88 -19.56
C THR A 383 12.17 -1.58 -20.63
N LYS A 384 11.12 -2.39 -20.68
CA LYS A 384 10.01 -2.27 -21.61
C LYS A 384 8.68 -2.34 -20.86
N LYS A 385 7.78 -1.44 -21.21
CA LYS A 385 6.42 -1.35 -20.68
C LYS A 385 5.43 -1.63 -21.80
N VAL A 386 4.15 -1.80 -21.46
CA VAL A 386 3.07 -1.97 -22.44
C VAL A 386 3.12 -0.85 -23.47
N GLY A 387 3.03 -1.20 -24.76
CA GLY A 387 3.18 -0.27 -25.89
C GLY A 387 4.61 -0.10 -26.41
N SER A 388 5.64 -0.53 -25.68
CA SER A 388 7.03 -0.44 -26.14
C SER A 388 7.27 -1.37 -27.32
N HIS A 389 7.94 -0.85 -28.35
CA HIS A 389 8.51 -1.68 -29.42
C HIS A 389 9.78 -2.38 -28.92
N VAL A 390 9.97 -3.63 -29.32
CA VAL A 390 11.12 -4.46 -28.97
C VAL A 390 11.56 -5.28 -30.17
N LYS A 391 12.88 -5.48 -30.31
CA LYS A 391 13.48 -6.40 -31.29
C LYS A 391 13.97 -7.66 -30.59
N ALA A 392 14.03 -8.75 -31.34
CA ALA A 392 14.67 -9.99 -30.86
C ALA A 392 16.11 -9.70 -30.38
N GLY A 393 16.43 -10.20 -29.18
CA GLY A 393 17.72 -9.94 -28.54
C GLY A 393 17.77 -8.65 -27.69
N GLU A 394 16.76 -7.77 -27.73
CA GLU A 394 16.71 -6.62 -26.83
C GLU A 394 16.24 -7.03 -25.42
N PRO A 395 16.76 -6.40 -24.34
CA PRO A 395 16.32 -6.69 -22.98
C PRO A 395 14.88 -6.19 -22.75
N LEU A 396 14.04 -7.06 -22.19
CA LEU A 396 12.71 -6.75 -21.65
C LEU A 396 12.80 -6.30 -20.18
N ALA A 397 13.70 -6.92 -19.44
CA ALA A 397 13.94 -6.66 -18.03
C ALA A 397 15.36 -7.13 -17.64
N TYR A 398 15.82 -6.67 -16.48
CA TYR A 398 17.00 -7.21 -15.80
C TYR A 398 16.57 -7.92 -14.52
N ILE A 399 17.07 -9.15 -14.32
CA ILE A 399 16.86 -9.98 -13.13
C ILE A 399 18.04 -9.81 -12.21
N HIS A 400 17.82 -9.28 -11.00
CA HIS A 400 18.80 -9.13 -9.93
C HIS A 400 18.67 -10.31 -8.99
N SER A 401 19.71 -11.15 -8.88
CA SER A 401 19.63 -12.41 -8.13
C SER A 401 20.96 -12.77 -7.43
N ASN A 402 20.83 -13.58 -6.36
CA ASN A 402 21.99 -14.12 -5.61
C ASN A 402 22.10 -15.64 -5.74
N GLU A 403 21.06 -16.31 -6.24
CA GLU A 403 20.98 -17.77 -6.38
C GLU A 403 20.57 -18.15 -7.81
N GLU A 404 21.43 -18.98 -8.47
CA GLU A 404 21.20 -19.38 -9.85
C GLU A 404 19.90 -20.16 -10.07
N ALA A 405 19.52 -21.05 -9.14
CA ALA A 405 18.28 -21.82 -9.26
C ALA A 405 17.03 -20.92 -9.23
N LYS A 406 17.03 -19.91 -8.34
CA LYS A 406 15.96 -18.92 -8.25
C LYS A 406 15.92 -18.02 -9.48
N ARG A 407 17.10 -17.64 -10.00
CA ARG A 407 17.20 -16.86 -11.24
C ARG A 407 16.55 -17.60 -12.41
N LEU A 408 16.88 -18.89 -12.60
CA LEU A 408 16.31 -19.70 -13.71
C LEU A 408 14.79 -19.85 -13.59
N ALA A 409 14.27 -20.13 -12.38
CA ALA A 409 12.84 -20.24 -12.12
C ALA A 409 12.11 -18.89 -12.37
N CYS A 410 12.73 -17.78 -11.94
CA CYS A 410 12.23 -16.44 -12.21
C CYS A 410 12.22 -16.14 -13.72
N GLU A 411 13.31 -16.41 -14.44
CA GLU A 411 13.45 -16.15 -15.87
C GLU A 411 12.37 -16.88 -16.70
N GLU A 412 12.14 -18.17 -16.42
CA GLU A 412 11.11 -18.96 -17.10
C GLU A 412 9.71 -18.35 -16.91
N ARG A 413 9.39 -17.93 -15.68
CA ARG A 413 8.09 -17.36 -15.36
C ARG A 413 7.93 -15.95 -15.89
N LEU A 414 8.95 -15.10 -15.75
CA LEU A 414 8.95 -13.72 -16.21
C LEU A 414 8.81 -13.65 -17.74
N ARG A 415 9.43 -14.59 -18.47
CA ARG A 415 9.30 -14.70 -19.92
C ARG A 415 7.85 -14.91 -20.36
N LYS A 416 7.10 -15.73 -19.60
CA LYS A 416 5.67 -15.99 -19.85
C LYS A 416 4.79 -14.79 -19.49
N ALA A 417 5.23 -13.93 -18.57
CA ALA A 417 4.51 -12.74 -18.17
C ALA A 417 4.47 -11.65 -19.26
N PHE A 418 5.46 -11.64 -20.18
CA PHE A 418 5.49 -10.71 -21.29
C PHE A 418 4.78 -11.28 -22.53
N HIS A 419 3.74 -10.60 -22.99
CA HIS A 419 3.05 -10.91 -24.23
C HIS A 419 3.51 -9.92 -25.32
N ILE A 420 4.26 -10.41 -26.29
CA ILE A 420 4.76 -9.63 -27.42
C ILE A 420 3.97 -10.02 -28.66
N GLY A 421 3.49 -9.06 -29.42
CA GLY A 421 2.71 -9.26 -30.63
C GLY A 421 2.82 -8.08 -31.59
N ASP A 422 1.98 -8.08 -32.63
CA ASP A 422 2.04 -7.09 -33.71
C ASP A 422 1.23 -5.82 -33.44
N LYS A 423 0.40 -5.82 -32.37
CA LYS A 423 -0.53 -4.72 -32.10
C LYS A 423 0.12 -3.69 -31.20
N VAL A 424 0.17 -2.45 -31.66
CA VAL A 424 0.51 -1.30 -30.81
C VAL A 424 -0.63 -1.10 -29.81
N LYS A 425 -0.37 -1.35 -28.52
CA LYS A 425 -1.27 -0.91 -27.44
C LYS A 425 -0.80 0.45 -26.94
N LYS A 426 -1.74 1.36 -26.75
CA LYS A 426 -1.45 2.56 -25.98
C LYS A 426 -1.37 2.17 -24.50
N GLU A 427 -0.40 2.72 -23.83
CA GLU A 427 -0.36 2.68 -22.36
C GLU A 427 -1.65 3.30 -21.82
N GLY A 428 -2.31 2.62 -20.89
CA GLY A 428 -3.50 3.14 -20.20
C GLY A 428 -3.14 4.35 -19.34
N ALA A 429 -4.14 5.16 -19.01
CA ALA A 429 -3.94 6.24 -18.03
C ALA A 429 -3.66 5.62 -16.66
N ILE A 430 -2.60 6.09 -15.98
CA ILE A 430 -2.28 5.62 -14.62
C ILE A 430 -3.35 6.05 -13.60
N ILE A 431 -4.07 7.12 -13.86
CA ILE A 431 -5.18 7.62 -13.04
C ILE A 431 -6.49 7.41 -13.79
N HIS A 432 -7.38 6.61 -13.21
CA HIS A 432 -8.74 6.42 -13.74
C HIS A 432 -9.68 7.49 -13.23
N GLN A 433 -9.68 7.74 -11.92
CA GLN A 433 -10.58 8.71 -11.30
C GLN A 433 -10.06 9.26 -9.98
N ILE A 434 -10.49 10.49 -9.64
CA ILE A 434 -10.27 11.12 -8.33
C ILE A 434 -11.63 11.38 -7.70
N LEU A 435 -11.83 10.87 -6.48
CA LEU A 435 -13.02 11.07 -5.65
C LEU A 435 -12.73 12.09 -4.56
N LYS A 436 -13.65 13.06 -4.34
CA LYS A 436 -13.50 14.16 -3.37
C LYS A 436 -14.58 14.13 -2.30
#